data_96bc5093906b570aafd9a268ad81d393
#
_entry.id   96bc5093906b570aafd9a268ad81d393
#
_cell.length_a   1.000
_cell.length_b   1.000
_cell.length_c   1.000
_cell.angle_alpha   90.00
_cell.angle_beta   90.00
_cell.angle_gamma   90.00
#
_symmetry.space_group_name_H-M   'P 1'
#
loop_
_entity.id
_entity.type
_entity.pdbx_description
1 polymer ?
#
loop_
_entity_poly.entity_id
_entity_poly.type
_entity_poly.pdbx_seq_one_letter_code
_entity_poly.pdbx_strand_id
1 'polypeptide(L)'
;MMKKNVAFLILSALLVVFYSCKESERKKTNFPNYLKNTNWIVNEGGLIAPDGGKTYYMSPRIDTAVIFNFHAVNFLDEEKFRSYDAWECGNDCFTEVHGRYYFTEANQIKMEVDSISKSDFCDMPTQIFNPSKEMVFDLAKEGKQLKLIRKDK
;
A
#
# COMPACT_ATOMS: atom_id res chain seq x y z
N MET A 1 -38.97 -20.18 -38.95
CA MET A 1 -37.96 -20.86 -38.13
C MET A 1 -36.88 -19.92 -37.53
N MET A 2 -36.86 -18.63 -37.80
CA MET A 2 -35.80 -17.68 -37.33
C MET A 2 -36.03 -17.09 -35.93
N LYS A 3 -37.21 -17.13 -35.34
CA LYS A 3 -37.49 -16.47 -34.03
C LYS A 3 -36.90 -17.20 -32.81
N LYS A 4 -36.68 -18.51 -32.90
CA LYS A 4 -36.11 -19.29 -31.76
C LYS A 4 -34.61 -19.07 -31.54
N ASN A 5 -33.85 -18.77 -32.59
CA ASN A 5 -32.40 -18.60 -32.51
C ASN A 5 -31.98 -17.24 -31.93
N VAL A 6 -32.83 -16.20 -32.12
CA VAL A 6 -32.55 -14.86 -31.58
C VAL A 6 -32.76 -14.83 -30.07
N ALA A 7 -33.75 -15.53 -29.53
CA ALA A 7 -33.98 -15.62 -28.08
C ALA A 7 -32.83 -16.34 -27.35
N PHE A 8 -32.25 -17.34 -27.99
CA PHE A 8 -31.10 -18.08 -27.39
C PHE A 8 -29.82 -17.26 -27.38
N LEU A 9 -29.60 -16.41 -28.42
CA LEU A 9 -28.45 -15.49 -28.47
C LEU A 9 -28.55 -14.37 -27.44
N ILE A 10 -29.76 -13.84 -27.19
CA ILE A 10 -29.96 -12.80 -26.16
C ILE A 10 -29.78 -13.38 -24.75
N LEU A 11 -30.25 -14.60 -24.50
CA LEU A 11 -30.09 -15.27 -23.20
C LEU A 11 -28.63 -15.61 -22.89
N SER A 12 -27.85 -16.00 -23.91
CA SER A 12 -26.40 -16.27 -23.73
C SER A 12 -25.58 -14.99 -23.49
N ALA A 13 -25.97 -13.87 -24.15
CA ALA A 13 -25.30 -12.57 -23.91
C ALA A 13 -25.60 -12.00 -22.51
N LEU A 14 -26.79 -12.23 -21.96
CA LEU A 14 -27.11 -11.83 -20.58
C LEU A 14 -26.35 -12.64 -19.54
N LEU A 15 -26.05 -13.91 -19.76
CA LEU A 15 -25.27 -14.73 -18.82
C LEU A 15 -23.80 -14.31 -18.71
N VAL A 16 -23.22 -13.76 -19.77
CA VAL A 16 -21.81 -13.29 -19.76
C VAL A 16 -21.64 -12.02 -18.94
N VAL A 17 -22.66 -11.15 -18.85
CA VAL A 17 -22.58 -9.91 -18.07
C VAL A 17 -22.54 -10.15 -16.56
N PHE A 18 -23.11 -11.25 -16.06
CA PHE A 18 -23.10 -11.57 -14.64
C PHE A 18 -21.78 -12.21 -14.15
N TYR A 19 -20.89 -12.63 -15.04
CA TYR A 19 -19.60 -13.22 -14.66
C TYR A 19 -18.47 -12.21 -14.48
N SER A 20 -18.68 -10.93 -14.78
CA SER A 20 -17.63 -9.90 -14.85
C SER A 20 -17.43 -9.06 -13.60
N CYS A 21 -18.11 -9.33 -12.48
CA CYS A 21 -17.88 -8.62 -11.23
C CYS A 21 -17.71 -9.58 -10.06
N LYS A 22 -16.61 -10.35 -10.05
CA LYS A 22 -16.05 -10.79 -8.79
C LYS A 22 -15.09 -9.70 -8.31
N GLU A 23 -15.65 -8.60 -7.85
CA GLU A 23 -14.94 -7.73 -6.91
C GLU A 23 -14.64 -8.60 -5.68
N SER A 24 -13.36 -8.83 -5.45
CA SER A 24 -12.90 -9.57 -4.28
C SER A 24 -13.43 -8.82 -3.05
N GLU A 25 -14.54 -9.30 -2.46
CA GLU A 25 -15.02 -8.80 -1.18
C GLU A 25 -13.89 -8.98 -0.17
N ARG A 26 -13.14 -7.89 0.07
CA ARG A 26 -12.17 -7.86 1.14
C ARG A 26 -12.92 -8.12 2.44
N LYS A 27 -12.57 -9.19 3.11
CA LYS A 27 -13.06 -9.44 4.46
C LYS A 27 -12.70 -8.22 5.29
N LYS A 28 -13.69 -7.41 5.62
CA LYS A 28 -13.55 -6.29 6.55
C LYS A 28 -13.06 -6.88 7.85
N THR A 29 -11.77 -6.66 8.16
CA THR A 29 -11.17 -7.20 9.38
C THR A 29 -11.74 -6.43 10.57
N ASN A 30 -12.18 -7.13 11.62
CA ASN A 30 -12.76 -6.52 12.82
C ASN A 30 -11.70 -5.92 13.76
N PHE A 31 -10.46 -5.76 13.29
CA PHE A 31 -9.38 -5.21 14.12
C PHE A 31 -9.40 -3.67 14.07
N PRO A 32 -9.25 -3.01 15.24
CA PRO A 32 -9.16 -1.55 15.28
C PRO A 32 -7.95 -1.05 14.47
N ASN A 33 -8.20 -0.14 13.51
CA ASN A 33 -7.13 0.46 12.73
C ASN A 33 -6.56 1.69 13.45
N TYR A 34 -5.53 1.48 14.26
CA TYR A 34 -4.85 2.55 14.99
C TYR A 34 -3.77 3.27 14.17
N LEU A 35 -3.53 2.84 12.93
CA LEU A 35 -2.61 3.51 11.99
C LEU A 35 -3.30 4.57 11.14
N LYS A 36 -4.62 4.54 11.01
CA LYS A 36 -5.40 5.49 10.22
C LYS A 36 -5.04 6.94 10.56
N ASN A 37 -4.79 7.73 9.50
CA ASN A 37 -4.44 9.15 9.60
C ASN A 37 -3.19 9.42 10.46
N THR A 38 -2.19 8.53 10.37
CA THR A 38 -0.92 8.69 11.08
C THR A 38 0.24 8.86 10.11
N ASN A 39 1.22 9.64 10.55
CA ASN A 39 2.45 9.91 9.80
C ASN A 39 3.66 9.48 10.64
N TRP A 40 4.60 8.78 10.00
CA TRP A 40 5.75 8.19 10.66
C TRP A 40 7.02 8.50 9.89
N ILE A 41 8.11 8.78 10.63
CA ILE A 41 9.47 8.80 10.12
C ILE A 41 10.05 7.41 10.34
N VAL A 42 10.64 6.84 9.31
CA VAL A 42 11.36 5.57 9.38
C VAL A 42 12.80 5.86 9.76
N ASN A 43 13.13 5.62 11.03
CA ASN A 43 14.46 5.91 11.58
C ASN A 43 15.49 4.88 11.11
N GLU A 44 15.07 3.61 10.98
CA GLU A 44 15.90 2.49 10.54
C GLU A 44 15.10 1.58 9.62
N GLY A 45 15.79 0.91 8.70
CA GLY A 45 15.22 -0.04 7.74
C GLY A 45 15.05 0.50 6.32
N GLY A 46 15.18 1.82 6.15
CA GLY A 46 15.06 2.48 4.84
C GLY A 46 13.61 2.63 4.38
N LEU A 47 13.41 2.80 3.08
CA LEU A 47 12.10 2.93 2.46
C LEU A 47 11.28 1.63 2.60
N ILE A 48 10.03 1.75 3.03
CA ILE A 48 9.10 0.60 3.06
C ILE A 48 8.65 0.31 1.63
N ALA A 49 9.27 -0.70 1.03
CA ALA A 49 9.07 -1.11 -0.36
C ALA A 49 9.17 -2.65 -0.50
N PRO A 50 8.71 -3.25 -1.61
CA PRO A 50 8.79 -4.70 -1.83
C PRO A 50 10.18 -5.29 -1.74
N ASP A 51 11.20 -4.56 -2.17
CA ASP A 51 12.63 -4.90 -2.10
C ASP A 51 13.33 -4.36 -0.85
N GLY A 52 12.62 -3.62 0.01
CA GLY A 52 13.13 -2.98 1.22
C GLY A 52 13.58 -3.94 2.33
N GLY A 53 13.85 -3.38 3.50
CA GLY A 53 14.40 -4.09 4.65
C GLY A 53 13.51 -5.15 5.29
N LYS A 54 14.05 -5.86 6.25
CA LYS A 54 13.32 -6.86 7.06
C LYS A 54 12.69 -6.26 8.31
N THR A 55 13.31 -5.25 8.87
CA THR A 55 12.85 -4.61 10.12
C THR A 55 12.91 -3.11 9.96
N TYR A 56 11.86 -2.42 10.41
CA TYR A 56 11.76 -0.97 10.38
C TYR A 56 11.43 -0.46 11.77
N TYR A 57 12.13 0.61 12.19
CA TYR A 57 11.84 1.35 13.41
C TYR A 57 11.30 2.71 13.03
N MET A 58 10.13 3.07 13.56
CA MET A 58 9.45 4.30 13.19
C MET A 58 9.09 5.12 14.41
N SER A 59 9.18 6.44 14.27
CA SER A 59 8.68 7.42 15.27
C SER A 59 7.59 8.29 14.65
N PRO A 60 6.62 8.75 15.47
CA PRO A 60 5.58 9.67 14.97
C PRO A 60 6.22 10.94 14.39
N ARG A 61 5.77 11.34 13.20
CA ARG A 61 6.16 12.61 12.60
C ARG A 61 5.33 13.73 13.21
N ILE A 62 6.01 14.71 13.79
CA ILE A 62 5.38 15.94 14.30
C ILE A 62 5.46 16.98 13.19
N ASP A 63 4.32 17.45 12.69
CA ASP A 63 4.22 18.33 11.50
C ASP A 63 4.89 19.71 11.64
N THR A 64 5.31 20.11 12.84
CA THR A 64 5.92 21.42 13.09
C THR A 64 7.42 21.50 12.77
N ALA A 65 8.08 20.36 12.53
CA ALA A 65 9.50 20.33 12.22
C ALA A 65 9.70 20.16 10.70
N VAL A 66 10.36 21.12 10.07
CA VAL A 66 10.91 20.96 8.72
C VAL A 66 12.13 20.06 8.85
N ILE A 67 11.96 18.79 8.56
CA ILE A 67 13.03 17.78 8.60
C ILE A 67 13.23 17.30 7.16
N PHE A 68 14.48 17.21 6.74
CA PHE A 68 14.89 16.61 5.47
C PHE A 68 15.75 15.38 5.76
N ASN A 69 16.06 14.62 4.72
CA ASN A 69 16.92 13.43 4.77
C ASN A 69 16.34 12.30 5.62
N PHE A 70 15.10 11.91 5.33
CA PHE A 70 14.42 10.80 5.98
C PHE A 70 13.58 9.96 5.00
N HIS A 71 13.29 8.75 5.41
CA HIS A 71 12.22 7.94 4.84
C HIS A 71 10.96 8.10 5.69
N ALA A 72 9.80 8.09 5.07
CA ALA A 72 8.53 8.21 5.77
C ALA A 72 7.49 7.21 5.28
N VAL A 73 6.50 6.97 6.14
CA VAL A 73 5.25 6.32 5.76
C VAL A 73 4.07 7.07 6.36
N ASN A 74 3.09 7.36 5.52
CA ASN A 74 1.82 7.96 5.89
C ASN A 74 0.71 6.94 5.67
N PHE A 75 -0.06 6.64 6.69
CA PHE A 75 -1.31 5.89 6.60
C PHE A 75 -2.44 6.89 6.40
N LEU A 76 -2.83 7.09 5.14
CA LEU A 76 -3.66 8.23 4.70
C LEU A 76 -5.11 8.12 5.18
N ASP A 77 -5.64 6.91 5.18
CA ASP A 77 -7.01 6.60 5.60
C ASP A 77 -7.08 5.17 6.19
N GLU A 78 -8.24 4.54 6.13
CA GLU A 78 -8.43 3.18 6.63
C GLU A 78 -7.74 2.11 5.80
N GLU A 79 -7.40 2.41 4.54
CA GLU A 79 -6.93 1.42 3.57
C GLU A 79 -5.68 1.84 2.80
N LYS A 80 -5.35 3.14 2.70
CA LYS A 80 -4.29 3.64 1.83
C LYS A 80 -3.06 4.04 2.62
N PHE A 81 -1.91 3.72 2.05
CA PHE A 81 -0.63 4.21 2.55
C PHE A 81 0.21 4.80 1.42
N ARG A 82 1.14 5.66 1.80
CA ARG A 82 2.22 6.18 0.98
C ARG A 82 3.53 6.09 1.77
N SER A 83 4.54 5.44 1.21
CA SER A 83 5.91 5.47 1.74
C SER A 83 6.79 6.25 0.78
N TYR A 84 7.67 7.12 1.28
CA TYR A 84 8.43 8.03 0.43
C TYR A 84 9.74 8.48 1.04
N ASP A 85 10.62 8.97 0.16
CA ASP A 85 11.87 9.63 0.50
C ASP A 85 11.67 11.14 0.56
N ALA A 86 12.40 11.83 1.44
CA ALA A 86 12.44 13.28 1.54
C ALA A 86 13.88 13.75 1.78
N TRP A 87 14.52 14.29 0.75
CA TRP A 87 15.89 14.78 0.79
C TRP A 87 15.93 16.30 0.56
N GLU A 88 16.95 16.96 1.06
CA GLU A 88 17.11 18.40 0.93
C GLU A 88 17.51 18.85 -0.50
N CYS A 89 18.23 18.00 -1.23
CA CYS A 89 18.67 18.29 -2.58
C CYS A 89 17.59 17.96 -3.62
N GLY A 90 17.11 18.99 -4.35
CA GLY A 90 16.07 18.84 -5.38
C GLY A 90 16.47 18.05 -6.64
N ASN A 91 17.72 17.60 -6.74
CA ASN A 91 18.25 16.82 -7.88
C ASN A 91 18.25 15.31 -7.64
N ASP A 92 17.75 14.86 -6.47
CA ASP A 92 17.69 13.44 -6.13
C ASP A 92 16.43 12.76 -6.67
N CYS A 93 16.55 11.48 -6.96
CA CYS A 93 15.47 10.62 -7.36
C CYS A 93 14.63 10.19 -6.14
N PHE A 94 13.65 10.99 -5.77
CA PHE A 94 12.73 10.62 -4.71
C PHE A 94 11.84 9.47 -5.15
N THR A 95 11.77 8.45 -4.30
CA THR A 95 10.91 7.30 -4.55
C THR A 95 9.64 7.42 -3.72
N GLU A 96 8.50 7.19 -4.36
CA GLU A 96 7.21 7.08 -3.70
C GLU A 96 6.59 5.72 -3.97
N VAL A 97 6.15 5.05 -2.92
CA VAL A 97 5.46 3.77 -2.95
C VAL A 97 4.01 4.01 -2.53
N HIS A 98 3.08 3.64 -3.37
CA HIS A 98 1.65 3.76 -3.10
C HIS A 98 1.00 2.40 -3.04
N GLY A 99 0.03 2.27 -2.14
CA GLY A 99 -0.69 1.01 -2.00
C GLY A 99 -1.76 1.05 -0.92
N ARG A 100 -2.19 -0.15 -0.56
CA ARG A 100 -3.24 -0.37 0.42
C ARG A 100 -2.71 -1.20 1.58
N TYR A 101 -3.34 -1.06 2.74
CA TYR A 101 -3.01 -1.85 3.92
C TYR A 101 -4.26 -2.24 4.68
N TYR A 102 -4.18 -3.32 5.43
CA TYR A 102 -5.23 -3.75 6.34
C TYR A 102 -4.66 -4.66 7.41
N PHE A 103 -5.32 -4.66 8.56
CA PHE A 103 -4.96 -5.55 9.66
C PHE A 103 -5.45 -6.96 9.37
N THR A 104 -4.55 -7.94 9.42
CA THR A 104 -4.89 -9.37 9.36
C THR A 104 -5.07 -9.96 10.75
N GLU A 105 -4.38 -9.37 11.73
CA GLU A 105 -4.48 -9.67 13.17
C GLU A 105 -4.34 -8.36 13.97
N ALA A 106 -4.55 -8.40 15.27
CA ALA A 106 -4.46 -7.22 16.14
C ALA A 106 -3.08 -6.53 16.06
N ASN A 107 -2.04 -7.28 15.77
CA ASN A 107 -0.65 -6.83 15.68
C ASN A 107 0.02 -7.23 14.35
N GLN A 108 -0.75 -7.47 13.32
CA GLN A 108 -0.21 -7.81 11.99
C GLN A 108 -0.94 -7.03 10.92
N ILE A 109 -0.19 -6.46 9.98
CA ILE A 109 -0.73 -5.81 8.79
C ILE A 109 -0.22 -6.49 7.51
N LYS A 110 -1.08 -6.48 6.52
CA LYS A 110 -0.72 -6.74 5.14
C LYS A 110 -0.72 -5.42 4.38
N MET A 111 0.34 -5.17 3.65
CA MET A 111 0.49 -4.02 2.76
C MET A 111 0.56 -4.54 1.31
N GLU A 112 -0.24 -3.97 0.44
CA GLU A 112 -0.32 -4.29 -0.99
C GLU A 112 0.16 -3.08 -1.78
N VAL A 113 1.34 -3.18 -2.39
CA VAL A 113 1.92 -2.11 -3.20
C VAL A 113 1.32 -2.14 -4.60
N ASP A 114 0.65 -1.07 -4.97
CA ASP A 114 0.00 -0.90 -6.27
C ASP A 114 0.96 -0.24 -7.29
N SER A 115 1.83 0.69 -6.83
CA SER A 115 2.79 1.35 -7.71
C SER A 115 4.01 1.89 -6.96
N ILE A 116 5.08 2.08 -7.72
CA ILE A 116 6.28 2.81 -7.31
C ILE A 116 6.57 3.87 -8.38
N SER A 117 6.66 5.12 -7.98
CA SER A 117 7.06 6.24 -8.83
C SER A 117 8.37 6.85 -8.34
N LYS A 118 9.03 7.55 -9.23
CA LYS A 118 10.19 8.39 -8.91
C LYS A 118 9.90 9.84 -9.29
N SER A 119 10.59 10.78 -8.65
CA SER A 119 10.42 12.20 -8.96
C SER A 119 10.75 12.51 -10.42
N ASP A 120 10.19 13.61 -10.93
CA ASP A 120 10.27 14.04 -12.31
C ASP A 120 11.70 14.22 -12.85
N PHE A 121 12.69 14.45 -11.98
CA PHE A 121 14.09 14.54 -12.35
C PHE A 121 14.73 13.23 -12.82
N CYS A 122 14.06 12.10 -12.61
CA CYS A 122 14.63 10.79 -12.87
C CYS A 122 14.28 10.20 -14.22
N ASP A 123 13.35 10.81 -14.95
CA ASP A 123 12.85 10.32 -16.25
C ASP A 123 12.57 8.79 -16.25
N MET A 124 12.05 8.28 -15.13
CA MET A 124 11.74 6.87 -14.94
C MET A 124 10.23 6.67 -14.92
N PRO A 125 9.70 5.76 -15.73
CA PRO A 125 8.27 5.49 -15.73
C PRO A 125 7.81 4.92 -14.39
N THR A 126 6.61 5.30 -13.97
CA THR A 126 5.94 4.70 -12.81
C THR A 126 5.76 3.18 -13.04
N GLN A 127 6.25 2.38 -12.11
CA GLN A 127 6.01 0.95 -12.10
C GLN A 127 4.63 0.68 -11.50
N ILE A 128 3.76 0.01 -12.25
CA ILE A 128 2.44 -0.41 -11.79
C ILE A 128 2.45 -1.93 -11.63
N PHE A 129 1.94 -2.42 -10.49
CA PHE A 129 1.88 -3.84 -10.20
C PHE A 129 0.44 -4.36 -10.32
N ASN A 130 0.25 -5.36 -11.18
CA ASN A 130 -1.01 -6.06 -11.34
C ASN A 130 -0.75 -7.57 -11.54
N PRO A 131 -0.97 -8.39 -10.50
CA PRO A 131 -1.45 -8.05 -9.17
C PRO A 131 -0.47 -7.21 -8.34
N SER A 132 -0.97 -6.52 -7.29
CA SER A 132 -0.17 -5.76 -6.33
C SER A 132 0.88 -6.64 -5.64
N LYS A 133 2.02 -6.07 -5.29
CA LYS A 133 3.05 -6.78 -4.52
C LYS A 133 2.71 -6.76 -3.04
N GLU A 134 2.68 -7.93 -2.43
CA GLU A 134 2.31 -8.09 -1.02
C GLU A 134 3.51 -8.05 -0.09
N MET A 135 3.33 -7.44 1.07
CA MET A 135 4.25 -7.44 2.20
C MET A 135 3.45 -7.69 3.48
N VAL A 136 3.91 -8.57 4.34
CA VAL A 136 3.26 -8.86 5.64
C VAL A 136 4.20 -8.46 6.76
N PHE A 137 3.69 -7.71 7.74
CA PHE A 137 4.46 -7.22 8.87
C PHE A 137 3.79 -7.54 10.19
N ASP A 138 4.56 -8.07 11.15
CA ASP A 138 4.19 -8.00 12.54
C ASP A 138 4.50 -6.60 13.09
N LEU A 139 3.61 -6.09 13.92
CA LEU A 139 3.69 -4.78 14.56
C LEU A 139 4.03 -4.95 16.04
N ALA A 140 5.04 -4.23 16.51
CA ALA A 140 5.35 -4.11 17.93
C ALA A 140 5.41 -2.63 18.31
N LYS A 141 4.73 -2.25 19.39
CA LYS A 141 4.74 -0.88 19.91
C LYS A 141 5.72 -0.80 21.08
N GLU A 142 6.76 0.01 20.94
CA GLU A 142 7.79 0.24 21.94
C GLU A 142 7.72 1.72 22.41
N GLY A 143 6.92 1.98 23.45
CA GLY A 143 6.65 3.34 23.92
C GLY A 143 5.92 4.17 22.85
N LYS A 144 6.55 5.21 22.30
CA LYS A 144 6.04 6.04 21.19
C LYS A 144 6.49 5.52 19.82
N GLN A 145 7.40 4.56 19.76
CA GLN A 145 7.90 3.99 18.52
C GLN A 145 7.05 2.81 18.07
N LEU A 146 7.06 2.58 16.77
CA LEU A 146 6.44 1.43 16.12
C LEU A 146 7.52 0.66 15.37
N LYS A 147 7.58 -0.65 15.61
CA LYS A 147 8.46 -1.56 14.93
C LYS A 147 7.66 -2.43 13.98
N LEU A 148 8.08 -2.52 12.72
CA LEU A 148 7.54 -3.45 11.75
C LEU A 148 8.58 -4.53 11.46
N ILE A 149 8.16 -5.78 11.55
CA ILE A 149 9.00 -6.95 11.26
C ILE A 149 8.36 -7.71 10.10
N ARG A 150 9.07 -7.79 9.00
CA ARG A 150 8.58 -8.43 7.77
C ARG A 150 8.57 -9.95 7.91
N LYS A 151 7.46 -10.58 7.55
CA LYS A 151 7.22 -12.03 7.67
C LYS A 151 7.47 -12.80 6.38
N ASP A 152 7.35 -12.13 5.23
CA ASP A 152 7.47 -12.71 3.89
C ASP A 152 8.92 -12.73 3.36
N LYS A 153 9.89 -12.43 4.22
CA LYS A 153 11.33 -12.43 3.93
C LYS A 153 12.15 -13.21 4.92
#